data_5c1e39ff368a2b417a3cdaf81b6982cb
#
_entry.id   5c1e39ff368a2b417a3cdaf81b6982cb
#
_cell.length_a   1.000
_cell.length_b   1.000
_cell.length_c   1.000
_cell.angle_alpha   90.00
_cell.angle_beta   90.00
_cell.angle_gamma   90.00
#
_symmetry.space_group_name_H-M   'P 1'
#
loop_
_entity.id
_entity.type
_entity.pdbx_description
1 polymer ?
#
loop_
_entity_poly.entity_id
_entity_poly.type
_entity_poly.pdbx_seq_one_letter_code
_entity_poly.pdbx_strand_id
1 'polypeptide(L)'
;MSDRIKQLEQEGDVAADYLEGLLDIADLDGDIDMDVENDRASVSIVGADLNMLVGDKGKVLDALQELTRLAVTRETGERSRLMLDVSGYRAKARESLTKIGTEAAQKAIETGEPVELKAMNAFERKIVHDAVAAAGAGSISKGEDPNRRIIVQPAGE
;
A
#
# COMPACT_ATOMS: atom_id res chain seq x y z
N MET A 1 3.58 -15.40 25.23
CA MET A 1 3.52 -15.10 23.80
C MET A 1 2.78 -16.18 23.06
N SER A 2 1.85 -15.79 22.22
CA SER A 2 1.08 -16.77 21.46
C SER A 2 1.94 -17.42 20.37
N ASP A 3 1.61 -18.63 20.00
CA ASP A 3 2.29 -19.32 18.90
C ASP A 3 2.09 -18.58 17.59
N ARG A 4 0.98 -17.85 17.45
CA ARG A 4 0.71 -17.03 16.27
C ARG A 4 1.74 -15.92 16.10
N ILE A 5 2.11 -15.24 17.19
CA ILE A 5 3.13 -14.17 17.13
C ILE A 5 4.47 -14.75 16.72
N LYS A 6 4.86 -15.90 17.27
CA LYS A 6 6.11 -16.57 16.91
C LYS A 6 6.13 -16.96 15.43
N GLN A 7 5.00 -17.45 14.93
CA GLN A 7 4.85 -17.79 13.52
C GLN A 7 5.02 -16.57 12.63
N LEU A 8 4.43 -15.45 13.02
CA LEU A 8 4.55 -14.20 12.25
C LEU A 8 5.96 -13.62 12.31
N GLU A 9 6.63 -13.74 13.45
CA GLU A 9 8.04 -13.36 13.57
C GLU A 9 8.92 -14.21 12.65
N GLN A 10 8.64 -15.51 12.56
CA GLN A 10 9.35 -16.40 11.64
C GLN A 10 9.13 -15.98 10.18
N GLU A 11 7.90 -15.63 9.82
CA GLU A 11 7.61 -15.12 8.47
C GLU A 11 8.44 -13.88 8.18
N GLY A 12 8.54 -12.97 9.13
CA GLY A 12 9.36 -11.76 9.01
C GLY A 12 10.84 -12.08 8.82
N ASP A 13 11.37 -13.04 9.57
CA ASP A 13 12.77 -13.46 9.46
C ASP A 13 13.08 -14.05 8.07
N VAL A 14 12.20 -14.90 7.57
CA VAL A 14 12.35 -15.50 6.23
C VAL A 14 12.28 -14.40 5.16
N ALA A 15 11.35 -13.47 5.30
CA ALA A 15 11.21 -12.34 4.37
C ALA A 15 12.46 -11.48 4.38
N ALA A 16 13.00 -11.16 5.57
CA ALA A 16 14.21 -10.35 5.70
C ALA A 16 15.41 -11.02 5.02
N ASP A 17 15.59 -12.32 5.23
CA ASP A 17 16.67 -13.07 4.57
C ASP A 17 16.56 -13.02 3.05
N TYR A 18 15.35 -13.22 2.54
CA TYR A 18 15.08 -13.13 1.11
C TYR A 18 15.42 -11.74 0.54
N LEU A 19 14.99 -10.69 1.23
CA LEU A 19 15.19 -9.32 0.80
C LEU A 19 16.65 -8.88 0.94
N GLU A 20 17.37 -9.32 1.98
CA GLU A 20 18.79 -9.07 2.10
C GLU A 20 19.57 -9.66 0.93
N GLY A 21 19.22 -10.89 0.52
CA GLY A 21 19.80 -11.53 -0.63
C GLY A 21 19.54 -10.75 -1.91
N LEU A 22 18.30 -10.25 -2.07
CA LEU A 22 17.92 -9.44 -3.23
C LEU A 22 18.71 -8.13 -3.28
N LEU A 23 18.85 -7.43 -2.15
CA LEU A 23 19.60 -6.19 -2.08
C LEU A 23 21.07 -6.42 -2.42
N ASP A 24 21.67 -7.51 -1.94
CA ASP A 24 23.05 -7.86 -2.24
C ASP A 24 23.24 -8.11 -3.74
N ILE A 25 22.35 -8.88 -4.36
CA ILE A 25 22.42 -9.20 -5.79
C ILE A 25 22.26 -7.93 -6.63
N ALA A 26 21.37 -7.03 -6.22
CA ALA A 26 21.10 -5.78 -6.91
C ALA A 26 22.11 -4.67 -6.60
N ASP A 27 23.05 -4.93 -5.68
CA ASP A 27 24.03 -3.95 -5.22
C ASP A 27 23.36 -2.68 -4.66
N LEU A 28 22.34 -2.89 -3.83
CA LEU A 28 21.60 -1.81 -3.18
C LEU A 28 21.85 -1.84 -1.67
N ASP A 29 21.94 -0.66 -1.07
CA ASP A 29 22.07 -0.52 0.37
C ASP A 29 20.71 -0.19 1.00
N GLY A 30 20.34 -0.98 1.99
CA GLY A 30 19.11 -0.74 2.74
C GLY A 30 19.10 -1.49 4.05
N ASP A 31 18.46 -0.91 5.04
CA ASP A 31 18.24 -1.54 6.33
C ASP A 31 16.84 -2.15 6.36
N ILE A 32 16.74 -3.35 6.89
CA ILE A 32 15.46 -4.07 6.95
C ILE A 32 14.97 -4.10 8.39
N ASP A 33 13.79 -3.57 8.61
CA ASP A 33 13.08 -3.61 9.89
C ASP A 33 11.89 -4.55 9.79
N MET A 34 11.63 -5.29 10.87
CA MET A 34 10.52 -6.23 10.95
C MET A 34 9.67 -5.95 12.17
N ASP A 35 8.37 -6.14 12.02
CA ASP A 35 7.42 -6.01 13.13
C ASP A 35 6.24 -6.95 12.88
N VAL A 36 5.40 -7.09 13.88
CA VAL A 36 4.14 -7.83 13.77
C VAL A 36 3.01 -6.87 14.12
N GLU A 37 2.16 -6.59 13.14
CA GLU A 37 1.03 -5.68 13.28
C GLU A 37 -0.20 -6.26 12.60
N ASN A 38 -1.37 -6.05 13.21
CA ASN A 38 -2.65 -6.43 12.59
C ASN A 38 -2.70 -7.89 12.13
N ASP A 39 -2.15 -8.78 12.94
CA ASP A 39 -2.09 -10.23 12.67
C ASP A 39 -1.37 -10.56 11.37
N ARG A 40 -0.30 -9.82 11.07
CA ARG A 40 0.57 -10.09 9.93
C ARG A 40 1.99 -9.61 10.19
N ALA A 41 2.94 -10.19 9.48
CA ALA A 41 4.32 -9.69 9.49
C ALA A 41 4.39 -8.40 8.68
N SER A 42 5.14 -7.44 9.19
CA SER A 42 5.37 -6.17 8.53
C SER A 42 6.87 -5.98 8.33
N VAL A 43 7.30 -5.77 7.11
CA VAL A 43 8.71 -5.63 6.76
C VAL A 43 8.91 -4.31 6.02
N SER A 44 9.91 -3.55 6.43
CA SER A 44 10.26 -2.28 5.81
C SER A 44 11.71 -2.28 5.38
N ILE A 45 11.98 -1.74 4.20
CA ILE A 45 13.34 -1.49 3.74
C ILE A 45 13.55 0.02 3.73
N VAL A 46 14.56 0.48 4.46
CA VAL A 46 14.87 1.90 4.59
C VAL A 46 16.26 2.16 4.04
N GLY A 47 16.41 3.16 3.20
CA GLY A 47 17.70 3.53 2.64
C GLY A 47 17.56 4.62 1.60
N ALA A 48 18.71 5.15 1.17
CA ALA A 48 18.77 6.12 0.09
C ALA A 48 18.67 5.41 -1.26
N ASP A 49 18.10 6.06 -2.24
CA ASP A 49 18.10 5.61 -3.63
C ASP A 49 17.45 4.24 -3.87
N LEU A 50 16.36 3.95 -3.16
CA LEU A 50 15.61 2.71 -3.33
C LEU A 50 14.37 2.88 -4.22
N ASN A 51 14.27 3.97 -4.96
CA ASN A 51 13.09 4.26 -5.80
C ASN A 51 12.81 3.19 -6.84
N MET A 52 13.83 2.49 -7.32
CA MET A 52 13.65 1.40 -8.27
C MET A 52 12.88 0.22 -7.69
N LEU A 53 12.88 0.06 -6.37
CA LEU A 53 12.13 -0.98 -5.68
C LEU A 53 10.67 -0.60 -5.47
N VAL A 54 10.33 0.65 -5.66
CA VAL A 54 8.96 1.16 -5.56
C VAL A 54 8.30 1.17 -6.94
N GLY A 55 8.95 1.77 -7.92
CA GLY A 55 8.44 1.90 -9.28
C GLY A 55 7.30 2.91 -9.39
N ASP A 56 6.72 3.00 -10.59
CA ASP A 56 5.62 3.90 -10.85
C ASP A 56 4.37 3.46 -10.06
N LYS A 57 3.84 4.36 -9.24
CA LYS A 57 2.65 4.11 -8.40
C LYS A 57 2.78 2.87 -7.50
N GLY A 58 4.02 2.50 -7.14
CA GLY A 58 4.26 1.36 -6.27
C GLY A 58 4.13 0.01 -6.96
N LYS A 59 4.13 -0.05 -8.28
CA LYS A 59 3.96 -1.32 -9.03
C LYS A 59 5.09 -2.30 -8.77
N VAL A 60 6.33 -1.81 -8.70
CA VAL A 60 7.47 -2.67 -8.40
C VAL A 60 7.39 -3.16 -6.96
N LEU A 61 7.03 -2.28 -6.04
CA LEU A 61 6.85 -2.64 -4.64
C LEU A 61 5.76 -3.72 -4.47
N ASP A 62 4.65 -3.59 -5.17
CA ASP A 62 3.57 -4.59 -5.13
C ASP A 62 4.06 -5.95 -5.64
N ALA A 63 4.81 -5.96 -6.75
CA ALA A 63 5.38 -7.18 -7.30
C ALA A 63 6.41 -7.80 -6.33
N LEU A 64 7.25 -6.98 -5.73
CA LEU A 64 8.24 -7.43 -4.76
C LEU A 64 7.57 -8.02 -3.52
N GLN A 65 6.48 -7.42 -3.05
CA GLN A 65 5.69 -7.96 -1.94
C GLN A 65 5.15 -9.36 -2.28
N GLU A 66 4.61 -9.55 -3.47
CA GLU A 66 4.12 -10.86 -3.90
C GLU A 66 5.25 -11.90 -3.97
N LEU A 67 6.39 -11.53 -4.52
CA LEU A 67 7.55 -12.43 -4.57
C LEU A 67 8.03 -12.79 -3.16
N THR A 68 8.03 -11.82 -2.25
CA THR A 68 8.44 -12.05 -0.87
C THR A 68 7.45 -12.98 -0.16
N ARG A 69 6.16 -12.78 -0.37
CA ARG A 69 5.12 -13.68 0.17
C ARG A 69 5.30 -15.10 -0.33
N LEU A 70 5.60 -15.28 -1.60
CA LEU A 70 5.85 -16.60 -2.19
C LEU A 70 7.09 -17.25 -1.58
N ALA A 71 8.16 -16.50 -1.35
CA ALA A 71 9.36 -17.01 -0.71
C ALA A 71 9.07 -17.48 0.72
N VAL A 72 8.29 -16.72 1.47
CA VAL A 72 7.88 -17.09 2.83
C VAL A 72 7.01 -18.35 2.81
N THR A 73 6.03 -18.41 1.91
CA THR A 73 5.15 -19.57 1.78
C THR A 73 5.94 -20.83 1.45
N ARG A 74 6.96 -20.70 0.60
CA ARG A 74 7.82 -21.83 0.23
C ARG A 74 8.58 -22.39 1.44
N GLU A 75 9.07 -21.51 2.32
CA GLU A 75 9.82 -21.92 3.50
C GLU A 75 8.95 -22.43 4.65
N THR A 76 7.82 -21.79 4.89
CA THR A 76 6.95 -22.11 6.03
C THR A 76 5.87 -23.13 5.71
N GLY A 77 5.54 -23.31 4.44
CA GLY A 77 4.45 -24.16 4.00
C GLY A 77 3.07 -23.55 4.17
N GLU A 78 2.99 -22.32 4.64
CA GLU A 78 1.72 -21.61 4.86
C GLU A 78 1.67 -20.30 4.11
N ARG A 79 0.46 -19.94 3.68
CA ARG A 79 0.24 -18.67 2.96
C ARG A 79 0.55 -17.49 3.86
N SER A 80 1.36 -16.56 3.37
CA SER A 80 1.73 -15.36 4.10
C SER A 80 0.93 -14.16 3.63
N ARG A 81 0.55 -13.32 4.59
CA ARG A 81 -0.13 -12.05 4.33
C ARG A 81 0.78 -10.87 4.67
N LEU A 82 2.08 -11.08 4.69
CA LEU A 82 3.02 -10.03 5.08
C LEU A 82 2.86 -8.78 4.24
N MET A 83 3.14 -7.64 4.85
CA MET A 83 3.18 -6.34 4.18
C MET A 83 4.63 -5.90 4.03
N LEU A 84 4.97 -5.45 2.84
CA LEU A 84 6.29 -4.91 2.54
C LEU A 84 6.16 -3.43 2.18
N ASP A 85 7.02 -2.61 2.76
CA ASP A 85 7.14 -1.21 2.37
C ASP A 85 8.61 -0.87 2.10
N VAL A 86 8.83 0.15 1.30
CA VAL A 86 10.17 0.65 0.97
C VAL A 86 10.16 2.17 1.15
N SER A 87 11.08 2.65 2.00
CA SER A 87 11.29 4.08 2.26
C SER A 87 10.02 4.84 2.65
N GLY A 88 9.10 4.16 3.34
CA GLY A 88 7.84 4.76 3.80
C GLY A 88 6.87 5.11 2.67
N TYR A 89 7.00 4.46 1.52
CA TYR A 89 6.18 4.77 0.35
C TYR A 89 4.68 4.63 0.63
N ARG A 90 4.26 3.52 1.25
CA ARG A 90 2.83 3.26 1.47
C ARG A 90 2.20 4.29 2.41
N ALA A 91 2.91 4.69 3.45
CA ALA A 91 2.42 5.71 4.38
C ALA A 91 2.30 7.07 3.69
N LYS A 92 3.29 7.45 2.90
CA LYS A 92 3.27 8.70 2.13
C LYS A 92 2.17 8.70 1.07
N ALA A 93 2.00 7.58 0.37
CA ALA A 93 0.95 7.43 -0.64
C ALA A 93 -0.43 7.55 0.00
N ARG A 94 -0.63 6.90 1.15
CA ARG A 94 -1.90 6.98 1.90
C ARG A 94 -2.19 8.41 2.32
N GLU A 95 -1.19 9.12 2.84
CA GLU A 95 -1.33 10.52 3.25
C GLU A 95 -1.73 11.42 2.06
N SER A 96 -1.03 11.27 0.93
CA SER A 96 -1.31 12.04 -0.29
C SER A 96 -2.71 11.75 -0.83
N LEU A 97 -3.11 10.48 -0.87
CA LEU A 97 -4.42 10.07 -1.38
C LEU A 97 -5.55 10.51 -0.45
N THR A 98 -5.33 10.47 0.86
CA THR A 98 -6.28 10.97 1.83
C THR A 98 -6.51 12.47 1.63
N LYS A 99 -5.44 13.22 1.41
CA LYS A 99 -5.53 14.66 1.13
C LYS A 99 -6.32 14.93 -0.14
N ILE A 100 -6.04 14.20 -1.22
CA ILE A 100 -6.76 14.30 -2.49
C ILE A 100 -8.26 14.08 -2.27
N GLY A 101 -8.63 13.03 -1.56
CA GLY A 101 -10.03 12.70 -1.26
C GLY A 101 -10.73 13.77 -0.44
N THR A 102 -10.05 14.25 0.60
CA THR A 102 -10.60 15.28 1.49
C THR A 102 -10.82 16.59 0.73
N GLU A 103 -9.85 17.02 -0.04
CA GLU A 103 -9.96 18.26 -0.83
C GLU A 103 -11.05 18.16 -1.90
N ALA A 104 -11.15 17.02 -2.58
CA ALA A 104 -12.19 16.79 -3.57
C ALA A 104 -13.59 16.80 -2.94
N ALA A 105 -13.73 16.19 -1.75
CA ALA A 105 -14.99 16.20 -1.02
C ALA A 105 -15.40 17.62 -0.63
N GLN A 106 -14.48 18.40 -0.10
CA GLN A 106 -14.73 19.80 0.27
C GLN A 106 -15.17 20.61 -0.94
N LYS A 107 -14.47 20.45 -2.06
CA LYS A 107 -14.81 21.15 -3.31
C LYS A 107 -16.20 20.79 -3.81
N ALA A 108 -16.54 19.49 -3.80
CA ALA A 108 -17.86 19.04 -4.23
C ALA A 108 -18.97 19.62 -3.34
N ILE A 109 -18.76 19.62 -2.02
CA ILE A 109 -19.73 20.18 -1.07
C ILE A 109 -19.89 21.68 -1.28
N GLU A 110 -18.79 22.42 -1.45
CA GLU A 110 -18.84 23.88 -1.63
C GLU A 110 -19.49 24.29 -2.95
N THR A 111 -19.18 23.59 -4.03
CA THR A 111 -19.70 23.95 -5.36
C THR A 111 -21.04 23.34 -5.68
N GLY A 112 -21.43 22.27 -4.96
CA GLY A 112 -22.63 21.49 -5.25
C GLY A 112 -22.52 20.67 -6.53
N GLU A 113 -21.31 20.50 -7.06
CA GLU A 113 -21.08 19.77 -8.31
C GLU A 113 -20.10 18.61 -8.12
N PRO A 114 -20.23 17.54 -8.91
CA PRO A 114 -19.31 16.42 -8.85
C PRO A 114 -17.87 16.82 -9.21
N VAL A 115 -16.91 16.14 -8.62
CA VAL A 115 -15.48 16.30 -8.92
C VAL A 115 -14.95 14.98 -9.46
N GLU A 116 -14.43 14.98 -10.66
CA GLU A 116 -13.82 13.82 -11.30
C GLU A 116 -12.32 13.80 -11.01
N LEU A 117 -11.82 12.67 -10.50
CA LEU A 117 -10.41 12.50 -10.19
C LEU A 117 -9.71 11.72 -11.29
N LYS A 118 -8.38 11.73 -11.28
CA LYS A 118 -7.57 10.98 -12.23
C LYS A 118 -7.75 9.47 -12.03
N ALA A 119 -7.40 8.70 -13.06
CA ALA A 119 -7.41 7.26 -12.97
C ALA A 119 -6.51 6.76 -11.83
N MET A 120 -6.98 5.76 -11.11
CA MET A 120 -6.29 5.18 -9.95
C MET A 120 -6.50 3.67 -9.93
N ASN A 121 -5.56 2.96 -9.32
CA ASN A 121 -5.72 1.53 -9.09
C ASN A 121 -6.69 1.28 -7.90
N ALA A 122 -7.03 0.02 -7.66
CA ALA A 122 -8.01 -0.35 -6.63
C ALA A 122 -7.57 0.06 -5.22
N PHE A 123 -6.29 -0.09 -4.91
CA PHE A 123 -5.72 0.32 -3.61
C PHE A 123 -5.88 1.83 -3.40
N GLU A 124 -5.52 2.61 -4.40
CA GLU A 124 -5.63 4.07 -4.36
C GLU A 124 -7.08 4.51 -4.22
N ARG A 125 -7.97 3.92 -5.00
CA ARG A 125 -9.40 4.27 -4.95
C ARG A 125 -10.01 4.00 -3.58
N LYS A 126 -9.62 2.90 -2.93
CA LYS A 126 -10.15 2.59 -1.59
C LYS A 126 -9.80 3.68 -0.58
N ILE A 127 -8.56 4.14 -0.59
CA ILE A 127 -8.10 5.20 0.32
C ILE A 127 -8.89 6.48 0.07
N VAL A 128 -9.07 6.84 -1.20
CA VAL A 128 -9.80 8.06 -1.57
C VAL A 128 -11.28 7.95 -1.20
N HIS A 129 -11.94 6.81 -1.45
CA HIS A 129 -13.33 6.60 -1.05
C HIS A 129 -13.51 6.78 0.46
N ASP A 130 -12.61 6.20 1.26
CA ASP A 130 -12.66 6.31 2.71
C ASP A 130 -12.49 7.77 3.17
N ALA A 131 -11.56 8.50 2.55
CA ALA A 131 -11.31 9.91 2.87
C ALA A 131 -12.51 10.79 2.51
N VAL A 132 -13.12 10.56 1.35
CA VAL A 132 -14.30 11.28 0.90
C VAL A 132 -15.47 11.05 1.84
N ALA A 133 -15.72 9.79 2.23
CA ALA A 133 -16.78 9.45 3.18
C ALA A 133 -16.56 10.12 4.53
N ALA A 134 -15.32 10.10 5.03
CA ALA A 134 -14.97 10.76 6.31
C ALA A 134 -15.19 12.27 6.26
N ALA A 135 -15.07 12.88 5.08
CA ALA A 135 -15.30 14.31 4.89
C ALA A 135 -16.77 14.67 4.63
N GLY A 136 -17.68 13.69 4.61
CA GLY A 136 -19.11 13.92 4.47
C GLY A 136 -19.65 13.97 3.06
N ALA A 137 -18.88 13.52 2.07
CA ALA A 137 -19.33 13.45 0.68
C ALA A 137 -19.49 12.00 0.22
N GLY A 138 -20.08 11.79 -0.94
CA GLY A 138 -20.21 10.50 -1.57
C GLY A 138 -19.22 10.31 -2.70
N SER A 139 -18.97 9.08 -3.10
CA SER A 139 -18.10 8.79 -4.23
C SER A 139 -18.47 7.48 -4.90
N ILE A 140 -18.25 7.42 -6.21
CA ILE A 140 -18.44 6.21 -7.01
C ILE A 140 -17.21 6.00 -7.88
N SER A 141 -16.95 4.75 -8.23
CA SER A 141 -15.91 4.42 -9.21
C SER A 141 -16.56 4.28 -10.58
N LYS A 142 -15.92 4.80 -11.62
CA LYS A 142 -16.42 4.78 -12.98
C LYS A 142 -15.31 4.40 -13.96
N GLY A 143 -15.68 3.71 -15.02
CA GLY A 143 -14.76 3.28 -16.06
C GLY A 143 -14.15 1.92 -15.79
N GLU A 144 -13.25 1.49 -16.64
CA GLU A 144 -12.56 0.22 -16.56
C GLU A 144 -11.05 0.43 -16.48
N ASP A 145 -10.34 -0.48 -15.80
CA ASP A 145 -8.89 -0.39 -15.73
C ASP A 145 -8.26 -0.40 -17.14
N PRO A 146 -7.23 0.37 -17.41
CA PRO A 146 -6.48 1.22 -16.48
C PRO A 146 -7.04 2.63 -16.26
N ASN A 147 -8.22 2.93 -16.80
CA ASN A 147 -8.83 4.27 -16.76
C ASN A 147 -9.90 4.42 -15.69
N ARG A 148 -10.01 3.45 -14.80
CA ARG A 148 -11.01 3.49 -13.73
C ARG A 148 -10.67 4.61 -12.73
N ARG A 149 -11.65 5.42 -12.40
CA ARG A 149 -11.48 6.64 -11.62
C ARG A 149 -12.65 6.87 -10.68
N ILE A 150 -12.47 7.82 -9.78
CA ILE A 150 -13.49 8.20 -8.81
C ILE A 150 -14.18 9.49 -9.23
N ILE A 151 -15.49 9.50 -9.08
CA ILE A 151 -16.32 10.70 -9.17
C ILE A 151 -16.80 11.00 -7.76
N VAL A 152 -16.40 12.15 -7.23
CA VAL A 152 -16.80 12.61 -5.89
C VAL A 152 -18.08 13.41 -6.04
N GLN A 153 -19.08 13.09 -5.24
CA GLN A 153 -20.41 13.73 -5.29
C GLN A 153 -20.62 14.60 -4.07
N PRO A 154 -21.28 15.77 -4.20
CA PRO A 154 -21.60 16.58 -3.03
C PRO A 154 -22.57 15.82 -2.15
N ALA A 155 -22.40 15.88 -0.87
CA ALA A 155 -23.19 15.24 0.19
C ALA A 155 -23.79 13.89 -0.21
N GLY A 156 -23.45 12.86 0.53
CA GLY A 156 -23.96 11.51 0.27
C GLY A 156 -25.49 11.44 0.35
N GLU A 157 -26.09 11.08 -0.71
CA GLU A 157 -27.48 10.65 -0.71
C GLU A 157 -27.55 9.19 -1.07
#